data_75a1602ccfbefbde6a297644fd410aad
#
_entry.id   75a1602ccfbefbde6a297644fd410aad
#
_cell.length_a   1.000
_cell.length_b   1.000
_cell.length_c   1.000
_cell.angle_alpha   90.00
_cell.angle_beta   90.00
_cell.angle_gamma   90.00
#
_symmetry.space_group_name_H-M   'P 1'
#
loop_
_entity.id
_entity.type
_entity.pdbx_description
1 polymer ?
#
loop_
_entity_poly.entity_id
_entity_poly.type
_entity_poly.pdbx_seq_one_letter_code
_entity_poly.pdbx_strand_id
1 'polypeptide(L)'
;LSEIASKSKGVLKFFESDLLQDGSYAKAMENCEIVFHTASPFIMDSKNPKAEVIDPAVEGTRNVVSSVNKNETVKKIILTSSVAAIYGNAEDANKIPDKTFNEEMWNHSSRPNDGEYSYSKTQAENEAWRLNEGQNRWKLVTINPSFVVGPALNPLANFESKKFMLQMGNGYLRMGVPDINLAMVDVRDTAKAHILAGFNDSAEGRFIISEDSY
;
A
#
# COMPACT_ATOMS: atom_id res chain seq x y z
N LEU A 1 -6.75 17.55 -7.46
CA LEU A 1 -5.28 17.74 -7.31
C LEU A 1 -4.84 19.08 -7.85
N SER A 2 -5.25 19.49 -9.06
CA SER A 2 -4.88 20.79 -9.65
C SER A 2 -5.29 21.98 -8.76
N GLU A 3 -6.47 21.95 -8.14
CA GLU A 3 -6.91 22.99 -7.21
C GLU A 3 -6.04 23.03 -5.94
N ILE A 4 -5.63 21.88 -5.40
CA ILE A 4 -4.72 21.82 -4.25
C ILE A 4 -3.35 22.36 -4.64
N ALA A 5 -2.82 21.95 -5.79
CA ALA A 5 -1.53 22.38 -6.27
C ALA A 5 -1.46 23.90 -6.55
N SER A 6 -2.55 24.51 -7.04
CA SER A 6 -2.60 25.96 -7.29
C SER A 6 -2.42 26.81 -6.03
N LYS A 7 -2.64 26.24 -4.85
CA LYS A 7 -2.46 26.89 -3.53
C LYS A 7 -1.08 26.63 -2.94
N SER A 8 -0.21 25.86 -3.63
CA SER A 8 1.14 25.52 -3.18
C SER A 8 2.22 26.27 -4.00
N LYS A 9 3.46 26.23 -3.48
CA LYS A 9 4.61 26.79 -4.22
C LYS A 9 5.21 25.80 -5.23
N GLY A 10 4.76 24.56 -5.21
CA GLY A 10 5.26 23.51 -6.09
C GLY A 10 4.62 23.54 -7.48
N VAL A 11 5.20 22.80 -8.40
CA VAL A 11 4.67 22.59 -9.76
C VAL A 11 4.16 21.17 -9.85
N LEU A 12 2.87 20.99 -10.17
CA LEU A 12 2.27 19.71 -10.42
C LEU A 12 2.32 19.39 -11.93
N LYS A 13 2.85 18.21 -12.26
CA LYS A 13 2.82 17.68 -13.64
C LYS A 13 2.08 16.34 -13.61
N PHE A 14 1.31 16.08 -14.66
CA PHE A 14 0.62 14.80 -14.85
C PHE A 14 1.29 14.04 -15.99
N PHE A 15 1.42 12.74 -15.80
CA PHE A 15 1.92 11.80 -16.80
C PHE A 15 0.95 10.65 -16.91
N GLU A 16 0.66 10.22 -18.12
CA GLU A 16 -0.07 8.99 -18.38
C GLU A 16 0.88 7.81 -18.20
N SER A 17 0.49 6.85 -17.36
CA SER A 17 1.31 5.67 -17.07
C SER A 17 0.41 4.49 -16.74
N ASP A 18 0.81 3.31 -17.15
CA ASP A 18 0.13 2.05 -16.84
C ASP A 18 1.03 1.20 -15.94
N LEU A 19 0.46 0.69 -14.84
CA LEU A 19 1.17 -0.12 -13.87
C LEU A 19 1.75 -1.40 -14.47
N LEU A 20 1.07 -1.95 -15.49
CA LEU A 20 1.46 -3.20 -16.15
C LEU A 20 2.30 -3.00 -17.44
N GLN A 21 2.53 -1.75 -17.83
CA GLN A 21 3.35 -1.44 -19.00
C GLN A 21 4.77 -1.09 -18.59
N ASP A 22 5.75 -1.94 -18.95
CA ASP A 22 7.18 -1.69 -18.66
C ASP A 22 7.63 -0.33 -19.22
N GLY A 23 8.35 0.41 -18.38
CA GLY A 23 8.92 1.71 -18.71
C GLY A 23 7.92 2.88 -18.76
N SER A 24 6.61 2.66 -18.55
CA SER A 24 5.59 3.72 -18.61
C SER A 24 5.83 4.83 -17.58
N TYR A 25 6.51 4.54 -16.48
CA TYR A 25 6.85 5.50 -15.42
C TYR A 25 8.15 6.27 -15.66
N ALA A 26 8.98 5.88 -16.63
CA ALA A 26 10.31 6.44 -16.81
C ALA A 26 10.30 7.98 -16.96
N LYS A 27 9.39 8.50 -17.81
CA LYS A 27 9.25 9.94 -18.04
C LYS A 27 8.76 10.69 -16.79
N ALA A 28 7.86 10.09 -16.01
CA ALA A 28 7.35 10.70 -14.78
C ALA A 28 8.44 10.78 -13.70
N MET A 29 9.43 9.88 -13.73
CA MET A 29 10.51 9.81 -12.76
C MET A 29 11.74 10.65 -13.14
N GLU A 30 11.80 11.25 -14.33
CA GLU A 30 12.93 12.10 -14.73
C GLU A 30 13.19 13.20 -13.70
N ASN A 31 14.43 13.26 -13.18
CA ASN A 31 14.86 14.20 -12.14
C ASN A 31 14.10 14.11 -10.80
N CYS A 32 13.39 13.03 -10.54
CA CYS A 32 12.80 12.76 -9.23
C CYS A 32 13.83 12.16 -8.27
N GLU A 33 13.80 12.59 -7.02
CA GLU A 33 14.66 12.02 -5.96
C GLU A 33 13.89 11.01 -5.09
N ILE A 34 12.56 11.15 -4.98
CA ILE A 34 11.69 10.30 -4.16
C ILE A 34 10.53 9.82 -5.02
N VAL A 35 10.22 8.53 -4.91
CA VAL A 35 9.07 7.91 -5.55
C VAL A 35 8.12 7.41 -4.47
N PHE A 36 6.88 7.90 -4.46
CA PHE A 36 5.79 7.35 -3.65
C PHE A 36 4.98 6.39 -4.51
N HIS A 37 5.19 5.11 -4.33
CA HIS A 37 4.46 4.07 -5.04
C HIS A 37 3.21 3.66 -4.26
N THR A 38 2.08 4.27 -4.59
CA THR A 38 0.79 4.02 -3.92
C THR A 38 -0.16 3.16 -4.76
N ALA A 39 0.14 3.00 -6.05
CA ALA A 39 -0.69 2.25 -6.97
C ALA A 39 -0.60 0.75 -6.72
N SER A 40 -1.74 0.11 -6.50
CA SER A 40 -1.88 -1.34 -6.41
C SER A 40 -3.32 -1.72 -6.71
N PRO A 41 -3.60 -2.83 -7.41
CA PRO A 41 -4.96 -3.31 -7.55
C PRO A 41 -5.54 -3.67 -6.17
N PHE A 42 -6.79 -3.26 -5.95
CA PHE A 42 -7.55 -3.61 -4.76
C PHE A 42 -8.93 -4.09 -5.20
N ILE A 43 -9.06 -5.39 -5.40
CA ILE A 43 -10.28 -6.07 -5.83
C ILE A 43 -10.59 -7.15 -4.79
N MET A 44 -11.75 -7.07 -4.13
CA MET A 44 -12.16 -8.00 -3.08
C MET A 44 -12.85 -9.27 -3.64
N ASP A 45 -13.58 -9.12 -4.75
CA ASP A 45 -14.36 -10.20 -5.36
C ASP A 45 -13.82 -10.53 -6.77
N SER A 46 -12.59 -11.04 -6.83
CA SER A 46 -12.00 -11.44 -8.11
C SER A 46 -12.43 -12.84 -8.51
N LYS A 47 -12.78 -13.00 -9.79
CA LYS A 47 -13.06 -14.34 -10.38
C LYS A 47 -11.78 -15.09 -10.76
N ASN A 48 -10.68 -14.37 -10.94
CA ASN A 48 -9.37 -14.92 -11.23
C ASN A 48 -8.31 -14.16 -10.42
N PRO A 49 -8.17 -14.47 -9.13
CA PRO A 49 -7.29 -13.74 -8.22
C PRO A 49 -5.85 -13.63 -8.71
N LYS A 50 -5.35 -14.70 -9.36
CA LYS A 50 -4.00 -14.68 -9.89
C LYS A 50 -3.82 -13.58 -10.95
N ALA A 51 -4.69 -13.54 -11.97
CA ALA A 51 -4.55 -12.60 -13.09
C ALA A 51 -5.05 -11.19 -12.80
N GLU A 52 -5.99 -11.03 -11.85
CA GLU A 52 -6.65 -9.74 -11.59
C GLU A 52 -6.07 -9.02 -10.36
N VAL A 53 -5.44 -9.75 -9.43
CA VAL A 53 -4.97 -9.20 -8.16
C VAL A 53 -3.47 -9.46 -7.94
N ILE A 54 -3.04 -10.74 -8.00
CA ILE A 54 -1.69 -11.15 -7.59
C ILE A 54 -0.64 -10.72 -8.63
N ASP A 55 -0.78 -11.19 -9.88
CA ASP A 55 0.17 -10.87 -10.93
C ASP A 55 0.26 -9.36 -11.17
N PRO A 56 -0.84 -8.58 -11.25
CA PRO A 56 -0.76 -7.13 -11.38
C PRO A 56 -0.09 -6.43 -10.19
N ALA A 57 -0.24 -6.91 -8.97
CA ALA A 57 0.43 -6.32 -7.81
C ALA A 57 1.95 -6.53 -7.87
N VAL A 58 2.39 -7.73 -8.22
CA VAL A 58 3.81 -8.09 -8.31
C VAL A 58 4.46 -7.43 -9.53
N GLU A 59 3.85 -7.57 -10.72
CA GLU A 59 4.40 -6.99 -11.96
C GLU A 59 4.39 -5.46 -11.91
N GLY A 60 3.35 -4.85 -11.34
CA GLY A 60 3.29 -3.41 -11.14
C GLY A 60 4.43 -2.92 -10.25
N THR A 61 4.73 -3.62 -9.16
CA THR A 61 5.88 -3.32 -8.31
C THR A 61 7.19 -3.45 -9.08
N ARG A 62 7.37 -4.50 -9.88
CA ARG A 62 8.55 -4.68 -10.75
C ARG A 62 8.72 -3.53 -11.73
N ASN A 63 7.64 -3.13 -12.41
CA ASN A 63 7.69 -2.09 -13.42
C ASN A 63 8.07 -0.72 -12.83
N VAL A 64 7.53 -0.40 -11.64
CA VAL A 64 7.91 0.82 -10.93
C VAL A 64 9.38 0.77 -10.51
N VAL A 65 9.85 -0.31 -9.88
CA VAL A 65 11.25 -0.46 -9.46
C VAL A 65 12.20 -0.52 -10.67
N SER A 66 11.79 -1.18 -11.75
CA SER A 66 12.56 -1.18 -13.02
C SER A 66 12.75 0.25 -13.56
N SER A 67 11.69 1.07 -13.51
CA SER A 67 11.76 2.49 -13.91
C SER A 67 12.67 3.30 -12.99
N VAL A 68 12.67 3.04 -11.68
CA VAL A 68 13.62 3.61 -10.72
C VAL A 68 15.04 3.21 -11.05
N ASN A 69 15.28 1.94 -11.38
CA ASN A 69 16.62 1.45 -11.72
C ASN A 69 17.18 2.09 -13.00
N LYS A 70 16.33 2.49 -13.91
CA LYS A 70 16.71 3.23 -15.13
C LYS A 70 16.92 4.74 -14.88
N ASN A 71 16.60 5.25 -13.67
CA ASN A 71 16.68 6.66 -13.32
C ASN A 71 17.66 6.91 -12.16
N GLU A 72 18.80 7.52 -12.45
CA GLU A 72 19.91 7.69 -11.50
C GLU A 72 19.63 8.71 -10.39
N THR A 73 18.64 9.59 -10.56
CA THR A 73 18.33 10.64 -9.57
C THR A 73 17.49 10.16 -8.40
N VAL A 74 16.76 9.05 -8.56
CA VAL A 74 15.93 8.50 -7.47
C VAL A 74 16.80 7.91 -6.37
N LYS A 75 16.61 8.41 -5.15
CA LYS A 75 17.35 8.02 -3.93
C LYS A 75 16.50 7.19 -2.97
N LYS A 76 15.16 7.29 -3.07
CA LYS A 76 14.26 6.62 -2.15
C LYS A 76 12.94 6.23 -2.81
N ILE A 77 12.45 5.04 -2.47
CA ILE A 77 11.09 4.57 -2.80
C ILE A 77 10.31 4.40 -1.48
N ILE A 78 9.12 4.98 -1.42
CA ILE A 78 8.15 4.75 -0.35
C ILE A 78 7.02 3.93 -0.94
N LEU A 79 6.97 2.65 -0.57
CA LEU A 79 5.98 1.70 -1.05
C LEU A 79 4.79 1.64 -0.09
N THR A 80 3.58 1.86 -0.58
CA THR A 80 2.36 1.57 0.17
C THR A 80 2.06 0.08 0.11
N SER A 81 2.43 -0.63 1.17
CA SER A 81 2.05 -2.01 1.41
C SER A 81 0.75 -2.09 2.24
N SER A 82 0.66 -2.98 3.19
CA SER A 82 -0.48 -3.17 4.07
C SER A 82 -0.08 -4.00 5.28
N VAL A 83 -0.79 -3.92 6.40
CA VAL A 83 -0.70 -4.93 7.47
C VAL A 83 -1.03 -6.34 6.98
N ALA A 84 -1.73 -6.44 5.84
CA ALA A 84 -1.97 -7.73 5.17
C ALA A 84 -0.68 -8.44 4.69
N ALA A 85 0.45 -7.72 4.60
CA ALA A 85 1.77 -8.32 4.37
C ALA A 85 2.48 -8.72 5.67
N ILE A 86 1.94 -8.32 6.84
CA ILE A 86 2.44 -8.69 8.17
C ILE A 86 1.75 -9.96 8.67
N TYR A 87 0.42 -10.01 8.58
CA TYR A 87 -0.41 -11.17 8.97
C TYR A 87 -1.53 -11.41 7.96
N GLY A 88 -1.98 -12.65 7.85
CA GLY A 88 -3.08 -13.03 6.95
C GLY A 88 -4.42 -13.13 7.65
N ASN A 89 -4.39 -13.57 8.89
CA ASN A 89 -5.55 -13.81 9.74
C ASN A 89 -5.31 -13.27 11.16
N ALA A 90 -6.34 -12.79 11.84
CA ALA A 90 -6.27 -12.41 13.26
C ALA A 90 -5.82 -13.56 14.16
N GLU A 91 -6.19 -14.80 13.81
CA GLU A 91 -5.77 -16.03 14.52
C GLU A 91 -4.25 -16.26 14.51
N ASP A 92 -3.52 -15.64 13.58
CA ASP A 92 -2.06 -15.72 13.56
C ASP A 92 -1.44 -15.14 14.84
N ALA A 93 -2.12 -14.19 15.50
CA ALA A 93 -1.72 -13.67 16.79
C ALA A 93 -1.62 -14.75 17.89
N ASN A 94 -2.43 -15.80 17.80
CA ASN A 94 -2.38 -16.91 18.77
C ASN A 94 -1.07 -17.74 18.71
N LYS A 95 -0.31 -17.57 17.62
CA LYS A 95 1.01 -18.23 17.41
C LYS A 95 2.17 -17.39 17.96
N ILE A 96 1.89 -16.17 18.45
CA ILE A 96 2.87 -15.20 18.92
C ILE A 96 2.74 -15.07 20.45
N PRO A 97 3.85 -15.11 21.22
CA PRO A 97 3.80 -15.13 22.69
C PRO A 97 3.05 -13.96 23.31
N ASP A 98 3.24 -12.74 22.81
CA ASP A 98 2.61 -11.50 23.27
C ASP A 98 1.34 -11.12 22.50
N LYS A 99 0.97 -11.92 21.50
CA LYS A 99 -0.16 -11.68 20.57
C LYS A 99 -0.11 -10.34 19.85
N THR A 100 1.07 -9.75 19.72
CA THR A 100 1.27 -8.44 19.10
C THR A 100 2.07 -8.60 17.82
N PHE A 101 1.53 -8.12 16.69
CA PHE A 101 2.24 -8.09 15.42
C PHE A 101 3.23 -6.91 15.39
N ASN A 102 4.36 -7.12 14.72
CA ASN A 102 5.38 -6.11 14.51
C ASN A 102 5.94 -6.16 13.08
N GLU A 103 6.78 -5.18 12.74
CA GLU A 103 7.31 -4.97 11.41
C GLU A 103 8.29 -6.05 10.93
N GLU A 104 8.83 -6.88 11.83
CA GLU A 104 9.70 -8.00 11.46
C GLU A 104 8.94 -9.21 10.92
N MET A 105 7.64 -9.25 11.19
CA MET A 105 6.78 -10.38 10.84
C MET A 105 6.33 -10.32 9.37
N TRP A 106 6.09 -11.50 8.82
CA TRP A 106 5.56 -11.68 7.47
C TRP A 106 4.34 -12.58 7.47
N ASN A 107 3.39 -12.25 6.61
CA ASN A 107 2.23 -13.07 6.38
C ASN A 107 2.60 -14.40 5.70
N HIS A 108 2.44 -15.50 6.43
CA HIS A 108 2.66 -16.86 5.95
C HIS A 108 1.38 -17.70 5.88
N SER A 109 0.24 -17.16 6.28
CA SER A 109 -1.04 -17.89 6.35
C SER A 109 -1.87 -17.74 5.07
N SER A 110 -1.83 -16.59 4.40
CA SER A 110 -2.61 -16.36 3.18
C SER A 110 -2.13 -17.19 1.98
N ARG A 111 -3.05 -17.49 1.09
CA ARG A 111 -2.84 -18.29 -0.14
C ARG A 111 -3.52 -17.62 -1.33
N PRO A 112 -3.17 -18.00 -2.58
CA PRO A 112 -3.78 -17.42 -3.79
C PRO A 112 -5.30 -17.55 -3.89
N ASN A 113 -5.89 -18.56 -3.23
CA ASN A 113 -7.33 -18.84 -3.25
C ASN A 113 -7.96 -18.71 -1.84
N ASP A 114 -7.20 -18.18 -0.87
CA ASP A 114 -7.64 -17.97 0.51
C ASP A 114 -6.88 -16.77 1.09
N GLY A 115 -7.53 -15.62 1.07
CA GLY A 115 -6.90 -14.35 1.41
C GLY A 115 -6.03 -13.80 0.27
N GLU A 116 -6.52 -13.84 -0.97
CA GLU A 116 -5.83 -13.44 -2.20
C GLU A 116 -5.27 -12.01 -2.16
N TYR A 117 -6.02 -11.07 -1.57
CA TYR A 117 -5.53 -9.71 -1.37
C TYR A 117 -4.29 -9.68 -0.45
N SER A 118 -4.39 -10.31 0.71
CA SER A 118 -3.29 -10.38 1.67
C SER A 118 -2.08 -11.11 1.08
N TYR A 119 -2.33 -12.18 0.34
CA TYR A 119 -1.29 -12.87 -0.41
C TYR A 119 -0.63 -11.97 -1.45
N SER A 120 -1.40 -11.22 -2.24
CA SER A 120 -0.89 -10.31 -3.27
C SER A 120 -0.02 -9.21 -2.68
N LYS A 121 -0.42 -8.62 -1.55
CA LYS A 121 0.34 -7.59 -0.84
C LYS A 121 1.66 -8.15 -0.29
N THR A 122 1.63 -9.36 0.26
CA THR A 122 2.83 -10.06 0.73
C THR A 122 3.81 -10.30 -0.41
N GLN A 123 3.33 -10.80 -1.56
CA GLN A 123 4.19 -11.09 -2.70
C GLN A 123 4.76 -9.80 -3.33
N ALA A 124 3.96 -8.76 -3.47
CA ALA A 124 4.41 -7.48 -4.01
C ALA A 124 5.47 -6.82 -3.13
N GLU A 125 5.28 -6.84 -1.81
CA GLU A 125 6.25 -6.29 -0.86
C GLU A 125 7.54 -7.11 -0.83
N ASN A 126 7.46 -8.44 -0.79
CA ASN A 126 8.62 -9.32 -0.90
C ASN A 126 9.43 -9.05 -2.18
N GLU A 127 8.74 -8.86 -3.30
CA GLU A 127 9.40 -8.55 -4.56
C GLU A 127 10.11 -7.21 -4.53
N ALA A 128 9.52 -6.18 -3.91
CA ALA A 128 10.18 -4.89 -3.73
C ALA A 128 11.46 -5.01 -2.89
N TRP A 129 11.42 -5.75 -1.78
CA TRP A 129 12.59 -6.00 -0.94
C TRP A 129 13.66 -6.79 -1.66
N ARG A 130 13.30 -7.87 -2.39
CA ARG A 130 14.23 -8.65 -3.20
C ARG A 130 14.95 -7.78 -4.25
N LEU A 131 14.23 -6.85 -4.88
CA LEU A 131 14.83 -5.93 -5.85
C LEU A 131 15.71 -4.86 -5.18
N ASN A 132 15.40 -4.49 -3.94
CA ASN A 132 16.22 -3.57 -3.16
C ASN A 132 17.56 -4.21 -2.71
N GLU A 133 17.58 -5.49 -2.36
CA GLU A 133 18.81 -6.20 -1.94
C GLU A 133 19.88 -6.24 -3.03
N GLY A 134 19.50 -6.17 -4.29
CA GLY A 134 20.43 -6.25 -5.43
C GLY A 134 21.19 -4.95 -5.74
N GLN A 135 21.00 -3.86 -4.93
CA GLN A 135 21.57 -2.55 -5.25
C GLN A 135 21.77 -1.68 -3.99
N ASN A 136 22.58 -0.61 -4.11
CA ASN A 136 22.91 0.32 -3.01
C ASN A 136 22.62 1.80 -3.36
N ARG A 137 21.92 2.07 -4.46
CA ARG A 137 21.74 3.43 -4.98
C ARG A 137 20.54 4.14 -4.37
N TRP A 138 19.47 3.40 -4.13
CA TRP A 138 18.24 3.93 -3.52
C TRP A 138 17.81 3.08 -2.32
N LYS A 139 17.10 3.69 -1.40
CA LYS A 139 16.54 3.03 -0.21
C LYS A 139 15.07 2.70 -0.43
N LEU A 140 14.63 1.54 0.08
CA LEU A 140 13.22 1.17 0.17
C LEU A 140 12.73 1.41 1.59
N VAL A 141 11.55 2.04 1.69
CA VAL A 141 10.76 2.10 2.93
C VAL A 141 9.36 1.62 2.60
N THR A 142 8.80 0.73 3.40
CA THR A 142 7.41 0.30 3.24
C THR A 142 6.53 0.87 4.34
N ILE A 143 5.39 1.39 3.94
CA ILE A 143 4.33 1.80 4.84
C ILE A 143 3.26 0.72 4.80
N ASN A 144 2.98 0.13 5.93
CA ASN A 144 2.03 -0.98 6.11
C ASN A 144 0.80 -0.50 6.91
N PRO A 145 -0.12 0.25 6.27
CA PRO A 145 -1.29 0.75 6.97
C PRO A 145 -2.25 -0.39 7.32
N SER A 146 -2.95 -0.22 8.44
CA SER A 146 -4.16 -0.95 8.76
C SER A 146 -5.32 -0.50 7.85
N PHE A 147 -6.58 -0.76 8.21
CA PHE A 147 -7.71 -0.37 7.37
C PHE A 147 -7.85 1.15 7.32
N VAL A 148 -7.54 1.73 6.15
CA VAL A 148 -7.50 3.19 5.98
C VAL A 148 -8.91 3.75 5.85
N VAL A 149 -9.27 4.65 6.73
CA VAL A 149 -10.55 5.38 6.75
C VAL A 149 -10.31 6.89 6.74
N GLY A 150 -11.36 7.67 6.56
CA GLY A 150 -11.27 9.13 6.66
C GLY A 150 -11.86 9.87 5.46
N PRO A 151 -11.72 11.20 5.42
CA PRO A 151 -12.37 12.03 4.41
C PRO A 151 -11.77 11.82 3.02
N ALA A 152 -12.63 11.59 2.02
CA ALA A 152 -12.22 11.52 0.63
C ALA A 152 -11.98 12.91 0.03
N LEU A 153 -10.84 13.12 -0.62
CA LEU A 153 -10.58 14.35 -1.40
C LEU A 153 -11.52 14.47 -2.60
N ASN A 154 -11.95 13.36 -3.17
CA ASN A 154 -12.96 13.30 -4.21
C ASN A 154 -14.18 12.54 -3.68
N PRO A 155 -15.29 13.22 -3.34
CA PRO A 155 -16.51 12.58 -2.83
C PRO A 155 -17.13 11.55 -3.80
N LEU A 156 -16.87 11.70 -5.11
CA LEU A 156 -17.36 10.80 -6.15
C LEU A 156 -16.47 9.56 -6.33
N ALA A 157 -15.28 9.54 -5.74
CA ALA A 157 -14.41 8.37 -5.83
C ALA A 157 -15.06 7.16 -5.15
N ASN A 158 -14.96 6.02 -5.80
CA ASN A 158 -15.43 4.74 -5.30
C ASN A 158 -14.23 3.91 -4.86
N PHE A 159 -14.18 3.55 -3.58
CA PHE A 159 -13.12 2.74 -2.99
C PHE A 159 -13.68 1.87 -1.86
N GLU A 160 -13.02 0.77 -1.56
CA GLU A 160 -13.55 -0.31 -0.72
C GLU A 160 -13.85 0.15 0.72
N SER A 161 -12.98 0.93 1.36
CA SER A 161 -13.25 1.42 2.71
C SER A 161 -14.47 2.34 2.77
N LYS A 162 -14.73 3.15 1.72
CA LYS A 162 -15.98 3.93 1.64
C LYS A 162 -17.21 3.04 1.51
N LYS A 163 -17.15 1.99 0.67
CA LYS A 163 -18.25 1.02 0.54
C LYS A 163 -18.55 0.36 1.88
N PHE A 164 -17.51 -0.09 2.59
CA PHE A 164 -17.62 -0.69 3.91
C PHE A 164 -18.28 0.27 4.91
N MET A 165 -17.80 1.50 5.02
CA MET A 165 -18.37 2.51 5.93
C MET A 165 -19.84 2.84 5.58
N LEU A 166 -20.19 2.89 4.29
CA LEU A 166 -21.58 3.08 3.86
C LEU A 166 -22.46 1.89 4.22
N GLN A 167 -21.96 0.65 4.12
CA GLN A 167 -22.72 -0.54 4.54
C GLN A 167 -23.00 -0.52 6.04
N MET A 168 -22.06 -0.08 6.86
CA MET A 168 -22.28 0.11 8.29
C MET A 168 -23.34 1.19 8.58
N GLY A 169 -23.32 2.32 7.83
CA GLY A 169 -24.19 3.47 8.09
C GLY A 169 -25.61 3.35 7.51
N ASN A 170 -25.82 2.57 6.46
CA ASN A 170 -27.12 2.48 5.76
C ASN A 170 -28.07 1.40 6.30
N GLY A 171 -27.71 0.74 7.40
CA GLY A 171 -28.49 -0.32 8.04
C GLY A 171 -28.34 -1.70 7.40
N TYR A 172 -27.40 -1.91 6.51
CA TYR A 172 -27.11 -3.23 5.94
C TYR A 172 -26.79 -4.27 7.04
N LEU A 173 -26.09 -3.83 8.09
CA LEU A 173 -25.69 -4.67 9.23
C LEU A 173 -26.73 -4.69 10.38
N ARG A 174 -27.96 -4.21 10.16
CA ARG A 174 -29.02 -4.18 11.20
C ARG A 174 -29.39 -5.56 11.77
N MET A 175 -29.11 -6.63 11.01
CA MET A 175 -29.41 -8.01 11.43
C MET A 175 -28.27 -8.65 12.25
N GLY A 176 -27.14 -7.98 12.34
CA GLY A 176 -25.95 -8.41 13.06
C GLY A 176 -24.68 -7.83 12.44
N VAL A 177 -23.70 -7.60 13.28
CA VAL A 177 -22.35 -7.18 12.87
C VAL A 177 -21.43 -8.40 12.99
N PRO A 178 -20.59 -8.69 12.00
CA PRO A 178 -19.58 -9.72 12.15
C PRO A 178 -18.69 -9.43 13.37
N ASP A 179 -18.35 -10.46 14.15
CA ASP A 179 -17.38 -10.35 15.24
C ASP A 179 -15.97 -10.36 14.62
N ILE A 180 -15.54 -9.18 14.19
CA ILE A 180 -14.22 -8.96 13.59
C ILE A 180 -13.47 -7.88 14.39
N ASN A 181 -12.20 -8.12 14.63
CA ASN A 181 -11.30 -7.13 15.20
C ASN A 181 -10.56 -6.44 14.03
N LEU A 182 -10.83 -5.17 13.82
CA LEU A 182 -10.30 -4.42 12.69
C LEU A 182 -9.47 -3.24 13.18
N ALA A 183 -8.18 -3.32 12.97
CA ALA A 183 -7.28 -2.19 13.20
C ALA A 183 -7.52 -1.13 12.11
N MET A 184 -7.64 0.14 12.51
CA MET A 184 -7.94 1.26 11.62
C MET A 184 -6.89 2.35 11.72
N VAL A 185 -6.79 3.17 10.66
CA VAL A 185 -5.94 4.36 10.62
C VAL A 185 -6.59 5.46 9.78
N ASP A 186 -6.43 6.71 10.19
CA ASP A 186 -6.89 7.85 9.41
C ASP A 186 -6.00 8.05 8.17
N VAL A 187 -6.63 8.33 7.02
CA VAL A 187 -5.93 8.58 5.75
C VAL A 187 -4.93 9.74 5.84
N ARG A 188 -5.18 10.71 6.72
CA ARG A 188 -4.29 11.87 6.95
C ARG A 188 -3.02 11.45 7.68
N ASP A 189 -3.11 10.53 8.64
CA ASP A 189 -1.94 9.99 9.35
C ASP A 189 -1.17 9.04 8.45
N THR A 190 -1.85 8.23 7.65
CA THR A 190 -1.23 7.42 6.59
C THR A 190 -0.44 8.31 5.61
N ALA A 191 -1.03 9.40 5.12
CA ALA A 191 -0.34 10.34 4.23
C ALA A 191 0.86 11.03 4.91
N LYS A 192 0.71 11.41 6.18
CA LYS A 192 1.79 11.99 6.99
C LYS A 192 2.95 11.01 7.17
N ALA A 193 2.66 9.73 7.43
CA ALA A 193 3.68 8.69 7.53
C ALA A 193 4.48 8.55 6.23
N HIS A 194 3.82 8.57 5.06
CA HIS A 194 4.50 8.56 3.76
C HIS A 194 5.43 9.78 3.60
N ILE A 195 4.95 10.97 3.92
CA ILE A 195 5.76 12.20 3.83
C ILE A 195 6.96 12.13 4.78
N LEU A 196 6.76 11.73 6.02
CA LEU A 196 7.85 11.59 6.99
C LEU A 196 8.87 10.55 6.53
N ALA A 197 8.44 9.40 6.04
CA ALA A 197 9.33 8.38 5.49
C ALA A 197 10.11 8.89 4.26
N GLY A 198 9.47 9.68 3.40
CA GLY A 198 10.11 10.22 2.21
C GLY A 198 11.21 11.23 2.51
N PHE A 199 10.97 12.14 3.44
CA PHE A 199 11.85 13.28 3.73
C PHE A 199 12.75 13.09 4.96
N ASN A 200 12.64 11.97 5.68
CA ASN A 200 13.56 11.63 6.77
C ASN A 200 14.63 10.67 6.29
N ASP A 201 15.87 11.12 6.18
CA ASP A 201 16.99 10.31 5.68
C ASP A 201 17.28 9.07 6.53
N SER A 202 16.90 9.07 7.82
CA SER A 202 17.05 7.92 8.72
C SER A 202 15.91 6.90 8.63
N ALA A 203 14.83 7.20 7.89
CA ALA A 203 13.74 6.24 7.72
C ALA A 203 14.21 5.06 6.86
N GLU A 204 14.09 3.85 7.40
CA GLU A 204 14.51 2.61 6.79
C GLU A 204 13.63 1.46 7.29
N GLY A 205 13.38 0.48 6.45
CA GLY A 205 12.61 -0.71 6.81
C GLY A 205 11.10 -0.55 6.59
N ARG A 206 10.36 -1.27 7.41
CA ARG A 206 8.89 -1.40 7.36
C ARG A 206 8.28 -0.58 8.50
N PHE A 207 7.11 -0.02 8.29
CA PHE A 207 6.38 0.75 9.33
C PHE A 207 4.91 0.39 9.31
N ILE A 208 4.42 -0.22 10.37
CA ILE A 208 2.99 -0.41 10.62
C ILE A 208 2.39 0.95 11.00
N ILE A 209 1.32 1.33 10.33
CA ILE A 209 0.56 2.54 10.65
C ILE A 209 -0.84 2.16 11.05
N SER A 210 -1.10 2.24 12.33
CA SER A 210 -2.40 1.92 12.93
C SER A 210 -2.64 2.86 14.10
N GLU A 211 -3.89 3.20 14.35
CA GLU A 211 -4.26 3.95 15.55
C GLU A 211 -4.68 2.97 16.65
N ASP A 212 -5.83 2.31 16.48
CA ASP A 212 -6.33 1.33 17.44
C ASP A 212 -7.07 0.19 16.74
N SER A 213 -7.42 -0.85 17.49
CA SER A 213 -8.21 -1.99 17.04
C SER A 213 -9.61 -1.88 17.61
N TYR A 214 -10.64 -1.98 16.79
CA TYR A 214 -12.04 -1.90 17.14
C TYR A 214 -12.81 -3.14 16.71
#